data_6f9e26a76fa1820cd8298340f1f3498d
#
_entry.id   6f9e26a76fa1820cd8298340f1f3498d
#
_cell.length_a   1.000
_cell.length_b   1.000
_cell.length_c   1.000
_cell.angle_alpha   90.00
_cell.angle_beta   90.00
_cell.angle_gamma   90.00
#
_symmetry.space_group_name_H-M   'P 1'
#
loop_
_entity.id
_entity.type
_entity.pdbx_description
1 polymer ?
#
loop_
_entity_poly.entity_id
_entity_poly.type
_entity_poly.pdbx_seq_one_letter_code
_entity_poly.pdbx_strand_id
1 'polypeptide(L)'
;ALQSDAEVLTFEHYESCAANYLNMLATLAMDGTLALSSRYVLQRGILVDVGTALAPGAIGELQAGGKYFVFYSNKGETALADHFGAKFVDAVAGDICRTEAFTPEALAAVAARELNYLAQRTRRQCGLALTMGADVRDLLASQYGKTSGMQAMRDYCETVYRAIAEYVLDADETPADGTPAALTAENGRLCMAVNGGDSFDLLALLPQQYRGDVDAVEAELDGIIGLDEIKSYVRDIAK
;
A
#
# COMPACT_ATOMS: atom_id res chain seq x y z
N ALA A 1 22.07 -1.20 -1.13
CA ALA A 1 21.43 -0.03 -1.75
C ALA A 1 22.47 1.05 -2.08
N LEU A 2 23.26 1.55 -1.12
CA LEU A 2 24.27 2.64 -1.39
C LEU A 2 25.31 2.28 -2.45
N GLN A 3 25.65 1.01 -2.60
CA GLN A 3 26.60 0.50 -3.60
C GLN A 3 25.92 0.01 -4.90
N SER A 4 24.60 0.14 -5.01
CA SER A 4 23.88 -0.15 -6.26
C SER A 4 23.94 1.03 -7.22
N ASP A 5 23.59 0.81 -8.47
CA ASP A 5 23.49 1.86 -9.50
C ASP A 5 22.26 2.77 -9.30
N ALA A 6 21.40 2.49 -8.31
CA ALA A 6 20.24 3.31 -8.00
C ALA A 6 20.68 4.71 -7.53
N GLU A 7 20.23 5.74 -8.22
CA GLU A 7 20.51 7.14 -7.87
C GLU A 7 19.59 7.65 -6.77
N VAL A 8 18.36 7.13 -6.69
CA VAL A 8 17.34 7.53 -5.72
C VAL A 8 17.12 6.43 -4.70
N LEU A 9 17.23 6.78 -3.42
CA LEU A 9 16.96 5.90 -2.29
C LEU A 9 15.76 6.43 -1.52
N THR A 10 14.69 5.64 -1.44
CA THR A 10 13.46 6.01 -0.74
C THR A 10 13.40 5.35 0.64
N PHE A 11 12.97 6.11 1.63
CA PHE A 11 12.83 5.67 3.01
C PHE A 11 11.37 5.87 3.45
N GLU A 12 10.67 4.77 3.61
CA GLU A 12 9.29 4.72 4.11
C GLU A 12 9.30 4.17 5.54
N HIS A 13 8.35 4.62 6.35
CA HIS A 13 8.21 4.16 7.74
C HIS A 13 9.48 4.29 8.60
N TYR A 14 10.35 5.24 8.27
CA TYR A 14 11.60 5.46 8.99
C TYR A 14 11.37 5.82 10.46
N GLU A 15 10.20 6.37 10.79
CA GLU A 15 9.82 6.75 12.16
C GLU A 15 9.78 5.54 13.12
N SER A 16 9.69 4.33 12.59
CA SER A 16 9.73 3.09 13.39
C SER A 16 11.16 2.58 13.66
N CYS A 17 12.17 3.24 13.06
CA CYS A 17 13.54 2.82 13.23
C CYS A 17 14.15 3.28 14.55
N ALA A 18 15.16 2.55 15.03
CA ALA A 18 15.90 2.94 16.22
C ALA A 18 16.68 4.24 16.01
N ALA A 19 16.80 5.08 17.04
CA ALA A 19 17.43 6.40 16.97
C ALA A 19 18.86 6.38 16.43
N ASN A 20 19.67 5.37 16.77
CA ASN A 20 21.02 5.21 16.25
C ASN A 20 21.03 5.03 14.72
N TYR A 21 20.08 4.28 14.16
CA TYR A 21 19.95 4.12 12.72
C TYR A 21 19.54 5.43 12.03
N LEU A 22 18.60 6.16 12.62
CA LEU A 22 18.18 7.48 12.12
C LEU A 22 19.32 8.48 12.14
N ASN A 23 20.13 8.50 13.19
CA ASN A 23 21.33 9.34 13.26
C ASN A 23 22.34 9.00 12.17
N MET A 24 22.55 7.71 11.88
CA MET A 24 23.41 7.28 10.77
C MET A 24 22.87 7.72 9.42
N LEU A 25 21.58 7.62 9.18
CA LEU A 25 20.93 8.11 7.95
C LEU A 25 21.06 9.63 7.82
N ALA A 26 20.84 10.38 8.90
CA ALA A 26 21.00 11.83 8.91
C ALA A 26 22.43 12.24 8.56
N THR A 27 23.42 11.62 9.21
CA THR A 27 24.86 11.88 8.91
C THR A 27 25.17 11.57 7.45
N LEU A 28 24.71 10.43 6.95
CA LEU A 28 24.97 10.03 5.57
C LEU A 28 24.30 10.96 4.55
N ALA A 29 23.07 11.44 4.84
CA ALA A 29 22.36 12.37 3.97
C ALA A 29 22.98 13.77 3.97
N MET A 30 23.47 14.24 5.13
CA MET A 30 24.05 15.58 5.28
C MET A 30 25.51 15.65 4.84
N ASP A 31 26.30 14.68 5.26
CA ASP A 31 27.77 14.71 5.09
C ASP A 31 28.21 13.91 3.85
N GLY A 32 27.31 13.11 3.27
CA GLY A 32 27.60 12.25 2.13
C GLY A 32 28.45 11.04 2.47
N THR A 33 28.97 10.95 3.70
CA THR A 33 29.83 9.87 4.16
C THR A 33 29.50 9.45 5.58
N LEU A 34 29.73 8.18 5.91
CA LEU A 34 29.56 7.63 7.24
C LEU A 34 30.69 6.66 7.57
N ALA A 35 31.50 6.98 8.57
CA ALA A 35 32.53 6.08 9.08
C ALA A 35 31.86 4.89 9.79
N LEU A 36 32.34 3.69 9.51
CA LEU A 36 31.87 2.46 10.15
C LEU A 36 32.72 2.14 11.37
N SER A 37 32.12 1.54 12.38
CA SER A 37 32.80 1.11 13.60
C SER A 37 33.84 0.00 13.37
N SER A 38 33.73 -0.70 12.25
CA SER A 38 34.59 -1.81 11.85
C SER A 38 34.75 -1.80 10.32
N ARG A 39 35.60 -2.68 9.79
CA ARG A 39 35.70 -2.89 8.35
C ARG A 39 34.83 -4.07 7.94
N TYR A 40 34.18 -3.95 6.80
CA TYR A 40 33.26 -4.95 6.27
C TYR A 40 33.62 -5.33 4.84
N VAL A 41 33.50 -6.60 4.52
CA VAL A 41 33.61 -7.13 3.15
C VAL A 41 32.26 -7.65 2.72
N LEU A 42 31.84 -7.32 1.51
CA LEU A 42 30.62 -7.91 0.92
C LEU A 42 30.95 -9.29 0.35
N GLN A 43 30.46 -10.33 0.99
CA GLN A 43 30.60 -11.72 0.52
C GLN A 43 29.23 -12.31 0.23
N ARG A 44 28.97 -12.66 -1.03
CA ARG A 44 27.69 -13.26 -1.48
C ARG A 44 26.45 -12.46 -1.04
N GLY A 45 26.53 -11.12 -1.06
CA GLY A 45 25.44 -10.24 -0.64
C GLY A 45 25.31 -10.00 0.87
N ILE A 46 26.20 -10.58 1.69
CA ILE A 46 26.23 -10.43 3.15
C ILE A 46 27.45 -9.59 3.53
N LEU A 47 27.25 -8.61 4.42
CA LEU A 47 28.35 -7.86 5.01
C LEU A 47 28.97 -8.67 6.15
N VAL A 48 30.24 -9.02 5.98
CA VAL A 48 31.04 -9.74 6.97
C VAL A 48 31.99 -8.78 7.63
N ASP A 49 31.93 -8.69 8.97
CA ASP A 49 32.88 -7.90 9.75
C ASP A 49 34.26 -8.58 9.73
N VAL A 50 35.26 -7.84 9.28
CA VAL A 50 36.66 -8.29 9.24
C VAL A 50 37.54 -7.58 10.27
N GLY A 51 36.93 -6.81 11.17
CA GLY A 51 37.62 -6.09 12.24
C GLY A 51 38.61 -5.07 11.68
N THR A 52 39.84 -5.12 12.19
CA THR A 52 40.95 -4.27 11.74
C THR A 52 41.78 -4.92 10.62
N ALA A 53 41.42 -6.10 10.16
CA ALA A 53 42.14 -6.81 9.13
C ALA A 53 42.16 -6.04 7.79
N LEU A 54 43.31 -5.99 7.12
CA LEU A 54 43.46 -5.45 5.78
C LEU A 54 43.00 -6.53 4.76
N ALA A 55 41.69 -6.73 4.65
CA ALA A 55 41.15 -7.64 3.65
C ALA A 55 40.93 -6.89 2.32
N PRO A 56 41.24 -7.49 1.16
CA PRO A 56 40.91 -6.89 -0.14
C PRO A 56 39.41 -6.60 -0.26
N GLY A 57 39.06 -5.39 -0.70
CA GLY A 57 37.67 -4.95 -0.83
C GLY A 57 36.97 -4.59 0.47
N ALA A 58 37.70 -4.54 1.60
CA ALA A 58 37.12 -4.11 2.87
C ALA A 58 36.85 -2.60 2.87
N ILE A 59 35.60 -2.23 3.21
CA ILE A 59 35.15 -0.86 3.38
C ILE A 59 35.09 -0.50 4.87
N GLY A 60 35.63 0.66 5.23
CA GLY A 60 35.52 1.25 6.58
C GLY A 60 34.65 2.49 6.62
N GLU A 61 34.09 2.87 5.48
CA GLU A 61 33.25 4.05 5.31
C GLU A 61 32.18 3.78 4.26
N LEU A 62 31.00 4.30 4.48
CA LEU A 62 29.93 4.34 3.48
C LEU A 62 29.97 5.71 2.78
N GLN A 63 29.76 5.71 1.47
CA GLN A 63 29.67 6.91 0.66
C GLN A 63 28.33 6.99 -0.03
N ALA A 64 27.70 8.16 0.02
CA ALA A 64 26.40 8.44 -0.58
C ALA A 64 26.50 9.47 -1.73
N GLY A 65 27.71 9.81 -2.19
CA GLY A 65 27.92 10.78 -3.24
C GLY A 65 27.13 10.43 -4.51
N GLY A 66 26.39 11.41 -5.05
CA GLY A 66 25.55 11.24 -6.24
C GLY A 66 24.22 10.50 -5.98
N LYS A 67 23.83 10.29 -4.73
CA LYS A 67 22.54 9.68 -4.35
C LYS A 67 21.59 10.74 -3.86
N TYR A 68 20.30 10.57 -4.21
CA TYR A 68 19.19 11.33 -3.67
C TYR A 68 18.49 10.50 -2.59
N PHE A 69 18.29 11.10 -1.43
CA PHE A 69 17.54 10.49 -0.31
C PHE A 69 16.16 11.09 -0.25
N VAL A 70 15.13 10.28 -0.37
CA VAL A 70 13.73 10.70 -0.31
C VAL A 70 13.06 10.05 0.89
N PHE A 71 12.65 10.86 1.86
CA PHE A 71 11.97 10.40 3.06
C PHE A 71 10.46 10.66 2.93
N TYR A 72 9.66 9.62 3.05
CA TYR A 72 8.19 9.73 3.09
C TYR A 72 7.69 9.67 4.51
N SER A 73 6.91 10.66 4.92
CA SER A 73 6.27 10.70 6.23
C SER A 73 4.84 11.20 6.11
N ASN A 74 3.94 10.63 6.90
CA ASN A 74 2.60 11.13 7.12
C ASN A 74 2.52 12.04 8.38
N LYS A 75 3.65 12.27 9.04
CA LYS A 75 3.80 13.12 10.22
C LYS A 75 4.42 14.44 9.79
N GLY A 76 4.05 15.53 10.43
CA GLY A 76 4.56 16.87 10.09
C GLY A 76 6.04 17.07 10.38
N GLU A 77 6.57 18.25 10.05
CA GLU A 77 7.97 18.63 10.24
C GLU A 77 8.46 18.49 11.69
N THR A 78 7.57 18.70 12.67
CA THR A 78 7.89 18.51 14.09
C THR A 78 8.35 17.07 14.33
N ALA A 79 7.65 16.08 13.78
CA ALA A 79 8.04 14.68 13.91
C ALA A 79 9.37 14.38 13.16
N LEU A 80 9.63 15.06 12.04
CA LEU A 80 10.91 14.97 11.36
C LEU A 80 12.04 15.48 12.25
N ALA A 81 11.83 16.63 12.94
CA ALA A 81 12.80 17.20 13.87
C ALA A 81 13.03 16.30 15.09
N ASP A 82 11.97 15.66 15.61
CA ASP A 82 12.07 14.73 16.74
C ASP A 82 12.90 13.49 16.40
N HIS A 83 12.88 13.03 15.13
CA HIS A 83 13.58 11.83 14.69
C HIS A 83 15.00 12.10 14.22
N PHE A 84 15.23 13.17 13.49
CA PHE A 84 16.53 13.50 12.86
C PHE A 84 17.26 14.69 13.48
N GLY A 85 16.57 15.44 14.34
CA GLY A 85 17.09 16.66 14.95
C GLY A 85 16.90 17.92 14.08
N ALA A 86 16.91 19.09 14.74
CA ALA A 86 16.64 20.38 14.09
C ALA A 86 17.64 20.70 12.97
N LYS A 87 18.91 20.37 13.14
CA LYS A 87 19.95 20.62 12.11
C LYS A 87 19.63 19.91 10.79
N PHE A 88 19.11 18.70 10.84
CA PHE A 88 18.71 17.97 9.64
C PHE A 88 17.53 18.67 8.95
N VAL A 89 16.51 19.07 9.72
CA VAL A 89 15.34 19.79 9.18
C VAL A 89 15.76 21.11 8.54
N ASP A 90 16.61 21.87 9.20
CA ASP A 90 17.12 23.12 8.65
C ASP A 90 17.89 22.91 7.32
N ALA A 91 18.67 21.83 7.24
CA ALA A 91 19.43 21.51 6.04
C ALA A 91 18.54 21.11 4.85
N VAL A 92 17.41 20.46 5.11
CA VAL A 92 16.48 19.99 4.06
C VAL A 92 15.25 20.88 3.88
N ALA A 93 15.17 22.01 4.60
CA ALA A 93 13.96 22.84 4.63
C ALA A 93 13.50 23.32 3.24
N GLY A 94 14.44 23.55 2.32
CA GLY A 94 14.16 23.94 0.93
C GLY A 94 13.61 22.81 0.05
N ASP A 95 13.79 21.57 0.49
CA ASP A 95 13.46 20.36 -0.27
C ASP A 95 12.24 19.63 0.31
N ILE A 96 11.58 20.22 1.31
CA ILE A 96 10.37 19.64 1.91
C ILE A 96 9.19 19.89 0.99
N CYS A 97 8.64 18.80 0.42
CA CYS A 97 7.41 18.82 -0.35
C CYS A 97 6.24 18.38 0.52
N ARG A 98 5.27 19.29 0.72
CA ARG A 98 4.02 18.98 1.43
C ARG A 98 2.95 18.61 0.42
N THR A 99 2.30 17.48 0.65
CA THR A 99 1.10 17.09 -0.09
C THR A 99 -0.13 17.40 0.74
N GLU A 100 -1.09 18.08 0.14
CA GLU A 100 -2.39 18.32 0.77
C GLU A 100 -3.28 17.07 0.69
N ALA A 101 -4.32 17.03 1.54
CA ALA A 101 -5.35 16.00 1.44
C ALA A 101 -6.04 16.10 0.06
N PHE A 102 -6.47 14.98 -0.48
CA PHE A 102 -7.23 14.98 -1.73
C PHE A 102 -8.53 15.75 -1.59
N THR A 103 -8.80 16.62 -2.57
CA THR A 103 -10.13 17.22 -2.69
C THR A 103 -11.15 16.17 -3.15
N PRO A 104 -12.46 16.37 -2.93
CA PRO A 104 -13.49 15.46 -3.43
C PRO A 104 -13.41 15.25 -4.94
N GLU A 105 -13.09 16.31 -5.71
CA GLU A 105 -12.93 16.25 -7.16
C GLU A 105 -11.72 15.39 -7.57
N ALA A 106 -10.61 15.55 -6.84
CA ALA A 106 -9.42 14.73 -7.06
C ALA A 106 -9.68 13.25 -6.73
N LEU A 107 -10.39 12.96 -5.64
CA LEU A 107 -10.79 11.60 -5.29
C LEU A 107 -11.73 11.00 -6.35
N ALA A 108 -12.69 11.77 -6.85
CA ALA A 108 -13.57 11.33 -7.92
C ALA A 108 -12.81 11.03 -9.22
N ALA A 109 -11.81 11.86 -9.56
CA ALA A 109 -10.97 11.64 -10.73
C ALA A 109 -10.12 10.37 -10.59
N VAL A 110 -9.57 10.12 -9.41
CA VAL A 110 -8.83 8.89 -9.12
C VAL A 110 -9.76 7.67 -9.13
N ALA A 111 -10.93 7.75 -8.51
CA ALA A 111 -11.93 6.68 -8.56
C ALA A 111 -12.32 6.33 -10.00
N ALA A 112 -12.55 7.33 -10.85
CA ALA A 112 -12.84 7.11 -12.27
C ALA A 112 -11.72 6.37 -12.99
N ARG A 113 -10.47 6.67 -12.68
CA ARG A 113 -9.31 5.97 -13.25
C ARG A 113 -9.23 4.51 -12.79
N GLU A 114 -9.40 4.23 -11.51
CA GLU A 114 -9.40 2.87 -10.98
C GLU A 114 -10.57 2.03 -11.54
N LEU A 115 -11.75 2.64 -11.70
CA LEU A 115 -12.90 1.99 -12.35
C LEU A 115 -12.65 1.70 -13.83
N ASN A 116 -12.01 2.59 -14.57
CA ASN A 116 -11.63 2.33 -15.96
C ASN A 116 -10.64 1.16 -16.05
N TYR A 117 -9.69 1.07 -15.11
CA TYR A 117 -8.78 -0.05 -15.05
C TYR A 117 -9.51 -1.37 -14.73
N LEU A 118 -10.43 -1.35 -13.78
CA LEU A 118 -11.31 -2.48 -13.46
C LEU A 118 -12.10 -2.93 -14.71
N ALA A 119 -12.72 -2.00 -15.44
CA ALA A 119 -13.50 -2.29 -16.64
C ALA A 119 -12.66 -2.95 -17.74
N GLN A 120 -11.45 -2.44 -17.97
CA GLN A 120 -10.54 -3.02 -18.96
C GLN A 120 -10.09 -4.44 -18.57
N ARG A 121 -9.77 -4.65 -17.29
CA ARG A 121 -9.37 -5.96 -16.76
C ARG A 121 -10.52 -6.96 -16.87
N THR A 122 -11.72 -6.58 -16.47
CA THR A 122 -12.92 -7.42 -16.51
C THR A 122 -13.26 -7.80 -17.94
N ARG A 123 -13.19 -6.86 -18.90
CA ARG A 123 -13.42 -7.18 -20.30
C ARG A 123 -12.43 -8.22 -20.83
N ARG A 124 -11.14 -8.06 -20.50
CA ARG A 124 -10.10 -8.98 -20.99
C ARG A 124 -10.16 -10.37 -20.39
N GLN A 125 -10.54 -10.48 -19.13
CA GLN A 125 -10.44 -11.73 -18.36
C GLN A 125 -11.80 -12.41 -18.16
N CYS A 126 -12.89 -11.65 -18.11
CA CYS A 126 -14.23 -12.13 -17.85
C CYS A 126 -15.18 -11.98 -19.06
N GLY A 127 -14.75 -11.32 -20.13
CA GLY A 127 -15.61 -11.06 -21.32
C GLY A 127 -16.70 -10.02 -21.09
N LEU A 128 -16.83 -9.42 -19.91
CA LEU A 128 -17.89 -8.47 -19.56
C LEU A 128 -17.49 -7.01 -19.87
N ALA A 129 -18.32 -6.31 -20.63
CA ALA A 129 -18.21 -4.89 -20.87
C ALA A 129 -18.95 -4.10 -19.80
N LEU A 130 -18.21 -3.61 -18.79
CA LEU A 130 -18.78 -2.88 -17.66
C LEU A 130 -19.18 -1.46 -18.06
N THR A 131 -20.41 -1.07 -17.68
CA THR A 131 -20.88 0.31 -17.64
C THR A 131 -21.12 0.72 -16.18
N MET A 132 -20.65 1.91 -15.81
CA MET A 132 -20.67 2.42 -14.43
C MET A 132 -21.03 3.90 -14.43
N GLY A 133 -21.91 4.30 -13.52
CA GLY A 133 -22.37 5.68 -13.35
C GLY A 133 -21.55 6.48 -12.34
N ALA A 134 -22.02 7.68 -12.05
CA ALA A 134 -21.44 8.54 -11.02
C ALA A 134 -21.62 7.95 -9.62
N ASP A 135 -22.71 7.23 -9.38
CA ASP A 135 -23.04 6.52 -8.14
C ASP A 135 -21.95 5.52 -7.73
N VAL A 136 -21.48 4.69 -8.69
CA VAL A 136 -20.38 3.72 -8.47
C VAL A 136 -19.06 4.44 -8.22
N ARG A 137 -18.79 5.51 -8.97
CA ARG A 137 -17.60 6.34 -8.75
C ARG A 137 -17.58 6.96 -7.35
N ASP A 138 -18.72 7.50 -6.92
CA ASP A 138 -18.83 8.16 -5.63
C ASP A 138 -18.77 7.13 -4.48
N LEU A 139 -19.32 5.93 -4.67
CA LEU A 139 -19.15 4.80 -3.77
C LEU A 139 -17.67 4.41 -3.64
N LEU A 140 -16.93 4.29 -4.76
CA LEU A 140 -15.51 3.99 -4.71
C LEU A 140 -14.71 5.12 -4.05
N ALA A 141 -15.02 6.38 -4.34
CA ALA A 141 -14.37 7.51 -3.70
C ALA A 141 -14.57 7.52 -2.17
N SER A 142 -15.73 7.05 -1.69
CA SER A 142 -16.03 6.93 -0.26
C SER A 142 -15.19 5.87 0.46
N GLN A 143 -14.56 4.93 -0.29
CA GLN A 143 -13.65 3.93 0.27
C GLN A 143 -12.27 4.51 0.62
N TYR A 144 -11.99 5.76 0.25
CA TYR A 144 -10.74 6.40 0.63
C TYR A 144 -10.60 6.47 2.14
N GLY A 145 -9.65 5.73 2.68
CA GLY A 145 -9.43 5.64 4.13
C GLY A 145 -8.34 6.60 4.62
N LYS A 146 -8.54 7.20 5.79
CA LYS A 146 -7.53 8.08 6.41
C LYS A 146 -6.22 7.37 6.71
N THR A 147 -6.28 6.08 6.99
CA THR A 147 -5.12 5.26 7.38
C THR A 147 -4.48 4.55 6.18
N SER A 148 -5.32 3.94 5.33
CA SER A 148 -4.88 3.15 4.17
C SER A 148 -4.86 3.95 2.86
N GLY A 149 -5.40 5.19 2.88
CA GLY A 149 -5.37 6.08 1.72
C GLY A 149 -5.99 5.44 0.47
N MET A 150 -5.27 5.54 -0.64
CA MET A 150 -5.66 4.99 -1.93
C MET A 150 -5.69 3.45 -1.98
N GLN A 151 -5.00 2.79 -1.05
CA GLN A 151 -4.97 1.33 -1.03
C GLN A 151 -6.37 0.75 -0.78
N ALA A 152 -7.17 1.36 0.11
CA ALA A 152 -8.55 0.93 0.36
C ALA A 152 -9.41 0.93 -0.92
N MET A 153 -9.24 1.94 -1.79
CA MET A 153 -9.97 1.98 -3.07
C MET A 153 -9.54 0.85 -4.02
N ARG A 154 -8.25 0.54 -4.05
CA ARG A 154 -7.72 -0.56 -4.87
C ARG A 154 -8.16 -1.93 -4.35
N ASP A 155 -8.13 -2.13 -3.04
CA ASP A 155 -8.59 -3.36 -2.38
C ASP A 155 -10.08 -3.57 -2.62
N TYR A 156 -10.87 -2.49 -2.60
CA TYR A 156 -12.27 -2.54 -2.98
C TYR A 156 -12.46 -2.95 -4.45
N CYS A 157 -11.72 -2.35 -5.39
CA CYS A 157 -11.76 -2.74 -6.80
C CYS A 157 -11.33 -4.20 -7.00
N GLU A 158 -10.34 -4.69 -6.25
CA GLU A 158 -9.93 -6.08 -6.30
C GLU A 158 -11.03 -7.02 -5.78
N THR A 159 -11.73 -6.62 -4.72
CA THR A 159 -12.89 -7.34 -4.18
C THR A 159 -14.03 -7.39 -5.21
N VAL A 160 -14.33 -6.28 -5.85
CA VAL A 160 -15.32 -6.20 -6.93
C VAL A 160 -14.94 -7.11 -8.11
N TYR A 161 -13.66 -7.07 -8.50
CA TYR A 161 -13.18 -7.96 -9.57
C TYR A 161 -13.34 -9.44 -9.23
N ARG A 162 -13.03 -9.84 -7.99
CA ARG A 162 -13.22 -11.22 -7.53
C ARG A 162 -14.69 -11.64 -7.57
N ALA A 163 -15.59 -10.76 -7.14
CA ALA A 163 -17.04 -11.05 -7.19
C ALA A 163 -17.55 -11.21 -8.64
N ILE A 164 -17.03 -10.41 -9.57
CA ILE A 164 -17.35 -10.56 -11.00
C ILE A 164 -16.78 -11.89 -11.55
N ALA A 165 -15.55 -12.24 -11.17
CA ALA A 165 -14.94 -13.49 -11.60
C ALA A 165 -15.70 -14.70 -11.06
N GLU A 166 -16.16 -14.66 -9.81
CA GLU A 166 -17.02 -15.70 -9.20
C GLU A 166 -18.33 -15.84 -9.96
N TYR A 167 -19.00 -14.71 -10.28
CA TYR A 167 -20.20 -14.73 -11.10
C TYR A 167 -19.98 -15.45 -12.44
N VAL A 168 -18.83 -15.18 -13.12
CA VAL A 168 -18.54 -15.80 -14.42
C VAL A 168 -18.18 -17.26 -14.30
N LEU A 169 -17.56 -17.67 -13.19
CA LEU A 169 -17.23 -19.08 -12.91
C LEU A 169 -18.47 -19.91 -12.59
N ASP A 170 -19.46 -19.31 -11.91
CA ASP A 170 -20.71 -19.98 -11.55
C ASP A 170 -21.76 -19.95 -12.70
N ALA A 171 -21.50 -19.17 -13.76
CA ALA A 171 -22.40 -19.12 -14.91
C ALA A 171 -22.37 -20.42 -15.71
N ASP A 172 -23.53 -20.94 -16.10
CA ASP A 172 -23.67 -22.15 -16.93
C ASP A 172 -22.96 -22.02 -18.30
N GLU A 173 -22.91 -20.79 -18.82
CA GLU A 173 -22.22 -20.45 -20.07
C GLU A 173 -21.25 -19.30 -19.86
N THR A 174 -20.02 -19.44 -20.35
CA THR A 174 -19.04 -18.35 -20.32
C THR A 174 -19.55 -17.14 -21.15
N PRO A 175 -19.59 -15.93 -20.57
CA PRO A 175 -20.03 -14.75 -21.30
C PRO A 175 -19.23 -14.53 -22.59
N ALA A 176 -19.92 -14.20 -23.70
CA ALA A 176 -19.25 -13.83 -24.91
C ALA A 176 -18.46 -12.52 -24.72
N ASP A 177 -17.36 -12.33 -25.50
CA ASP A 177 -16.58 -11.09 -25.41
C ASP A 177 -17.46 -9.86 -25.69
N GLY A 178 -17.42 -8.92 -24.76
CA GLY A 178 -18.19 -7.70 -24.81
C GLY A 178 -19.64 -7.82 -24.30
N THR A 179 -20.00 -8.92 -23.62
CA THR A 179 -21.30 -9.03 -22.96
C THR A 179 -21.53 -7.83 -22.03
N PRO A 180 -22.60 -7.04 -22.23
CA PRO A 180 -22.84 -5.84 -21.45
C PRO A 180 -23.21 -6.18 -19.99
N ALA A 181 -22.57 -5.50 -19.05
CA ALA A 181 -22.89 -5.58 -17.65
C ALA A 181 -22.91 -4.17 -17.04
N ALA A 182 -23.97 -3.84 -16.31
CA ALA A 182 -24.11 -2.56 -15.63
C ALA A 182 -23.82 -2.73 -14.12
N LEU A 183 -22.95 -1.87 -13.60
CA LEU A 183 -22.77 -1.72 -12.15
C LEU A 183 -23.52 -0.48 -11.67
N THR A 184 -24.25 -0.59 -10.59
CA THR A 184 -24.97 0.49 -9.91
C THR A 184 -24.70 0.44 -8.42
N ALA A 185 -24.70 1.60 -7.76
CA ALA A 185 -24.54 1.69 -6.31
C ALA A 185 -25.89 2.09 -5.68
N GLU A 186 -26.49 1.17 -4.92
CA GLU A 186 -27.78 1.38 -4.26
C GLU A 186 -27.62 1.19 -2.74
N ASN A 187 -27.94 2.23 -1.96
CA ASN A 187 -27.86 2.19 -0.51
C ASN A 187 -26.49 1.71 0.03
N GLY A 188 -25.41 2.11 -0.63
CA GLY A 188 -24.05 1.71 -0.25
C GLY A 188 -23.64 0.30 -0.68
N ARG A 189 -24.53 -0.43 -1.39
CA ARG A 189 -24.25 -1.75 -1.97
C ARG A 189 -23.95 -1.62 -3.45
N LEU A 190 -23.06 -2.47 -3.92
CA LEU A 190 -22.73 -2.57 -5.34
C LEU A 190 -23.55 -3.68 -5.98
N CYS A 191 -24.42 -3.28 -6.89
CA CYS A 191 -25.28 -4.21 -7.63
C CYS A 191 -24.80 -4.39 -9.07
N MET A 192 -25.01 -5.54 -9.67
CA MET A 192 -24.70 -5.85 -11.06
C MET A 192 -25.92 -6.41 -11.80
N ALA A 193 -26.09 -5.97 -13.05
CA ALA A 193 -27.06 -6.53 -13.97
C ALA A 193 -26.31 -6.90 -15.27
N VAL A 194 -26.51 -8.11 -15.79
CA VAL A 194 -25.86 -8.62 -17.00
C VAL A 194 -26.89 -8.78 -18.11
N ASN A 195 -26.59 -8.33 -19.33
CA ASN A 195 -27.48 -8.37 -20.50
C ASN A 195 -28.86 -7.72 -20.27
N GLY A 196 -28.96 -6.73 -19.36
CA GLY A 196 -30.23 -6.12 -19.00
C GLY A 196 -31.16 -7.01 -18.19
N GLY A 197 -30.64 -8.08 -17.60
CA GLY A 197 -31.36 -8.93 -16.66
C GLY A 197 -31.56 -8.27 -15.30
N ASP A 198 -32.03 -9.07 -14.32
CA ASP A 198 -32.26 -8.61 -12.97
C ASP A 198 -30.97 -8.17 -12.28
N SER A 199 -31.07 -7.09 -11.50
CA SER A 199 -29.96 -6.58 -10.69
C SER A 199 -29.83 -7.38 -9.40
N PHE A 200 -28.62 -7.72 -9.02
CA PHE A 200 -28.31 -8.46 -7.79
C PHE A 200 -27.12 -7.83 -7.04
N ASP A 201 -27.03 -8.06 -5.74
CA ASP A 201 -25.94 -7.62 -4.90
C ASP A 201 -24.68 -8.42 -5.29
N LEU A 202 -23.74 -7.74 -5.95
CA LEU A 202 -22.54 -8.38 -6.50
C LEU A 202 -21.64 -8.95 -5.40
N LEU A 203 -21.45 -8.20 -4.31
CA LEU A 203 -20.54 -8.63 -3.25
C LEU A 203 -21.13 -9.77 -2.40
N ALA A 204 -22.45 -10.02 -2.50
CA ALA A 204 -23.09 -11.15 -1.85
C ALA A 204 -22.64 -12.51 -2.42
N LEU A 205 -22.07 -12.54 -3.63
CA LEU A 205 -21.54 -13.75 -4.24
C LEU A 205 -20.26 -14.25 -3.56
N LEU A 206 -19.50 -13.34 -2.93
CA LEU A 206 -18.27 -13.72 -2.27
C LEU A 206 -18.54 -14.48 -0.96
N PRO A 207 -17.75 -15.53 -0.66
CA PRO A 207 -17.78 -16.17 0.65
C PRO A 207 -17.60 -15.15 1.78
N GLN A 208 -18.23 -15.37 2.93
CA GLN A 208 -18.20 -14.44 4.07
C GLN A 208 -16.78 -14.04 4.50
N GLN A 209 -15.82 -14.95 4.38
CA GLN A 209 -14.41 -14.69 4.68
C GLN A 209 -13.76 -13.58 3.82
N TYR A 210 -14.36 -13.19 2.70
CA TYR A 210 -13.88 -12.10 1.84
C TYR A 210 -14.65 -10.78 2.02
N ARG A 211 -15.71 -10.79 2.84
CA ARG A 211 -16.53 -9.60 3.07
C ARG A 211 -15.90 -8.59 4.04
N GLY A 212 -14.75 -8.92 4.61
CA GLY A 212 -14.06 -8.06 5.58
C GLY A 212 -14.90 -7.82 6.84
N ASP A 213 -15.76 -8.76 7.18
CA ASP A 213 -16.61 -8.67 8.37
C ASP A 213 -15.75 -8.98 9.60
N VAL A 214 -15.21 -7.92 10.20
CA VAL A 214 -14.40 -7.98 11.43
C VAL A 214 -15.20 -8.66 12.52
N ASP A 215 -16.51 -8.42 12.59
CA ASP A 215 -17.40 -8.99 13.60
C ASP A 215 -17.53 -10.52 13.42
N ALA A 216 -17.55 -11.01 12.18
CA ALA A 216 -17.58 -12.45 11.90
C ALA A 216 -16.24 -13.13 12.27
N VAL A 217 -15.11 -12.48 11.97
CA VAL A 217 -13.78 -12.96 12.35
C VAL A 217 -13.62 -12.95 13.87
N GLU A 218 -14.10 -11.90 14.56
CA GLU A 218 -14.09 -11.84 16.02
C GLU A 218 -14.97 -12.95 16.64
N ALA A 219 -16.15 -13.21 16.09
CA ALA A 219 -17.03 -14.29 16.56
C ALA A 219 -16.39 -15.68 16.35
N GLU A 220 -15.70 -15.88 15.23
CA GLU A 220 -14.97 -17.13 14.96
C GLU A 220 -13.76 -17.28 15.88
N LEU A 221 -13.04 -16.18 16.13
CA LEU A 221 -11.92 -16.12 17.08
C LEU A 221 -12.39 -16.45 18.51
N ASP A 222 -13.57 -15.96 18.92
CA ASP A 222 -14.17 -16.24 20.21
C ASP A 222 -14.59 -17.71 20.36
N GLY A 223 -15.01 -18.35 19.27
CA GLY A 223 -15.37 -19.76 19.22
C GLY A 223 -14.17 -20.72 19.41
N ILE A 224 -12.93 -20.26 19.23
CA ILE A 224 -11.75 -21.09 19.44
C ILE A 224 -11.51 -21.23 20.96
N ILE A 225 -11.46 -22.44 21.46
CA ILE A 225 -11.22 -22.73 22.88
C ILE A 225 -9.74 -22.60 23.20
N GLY A 226 -9.36 -21.71 24.14
CA GLY A 226 -7.98 -21.45 24.54
C GLY A 226 -7.30 -20.40 23.65
N LEU A 227 -5.97 -20.28 23.77
CA LEU A 227 -5.12 -19.36 23.01
C LEU A 227 -5.40 -17.87 23.28
N ASP A 228 -5.75 -17.50 24.51
CA ASP A 228 -6.17 -16.14 24.88
C ASP A 228 -5.13 -15.06 24.54
N GLU A 229 -3.83 -15.37 24.66
CA GLU A 229 -2.74 -14.46 24.30
C GLU A 229 -2.70 -14.20 22.78
N ILE A 230 -2.95 -15.23 21.96
CA ILE A 230 -2.98 -15.11 20.49
C ILE A 230 -4.22 -14.33 20.05
N LYS A 231 -5.38 -14.56 20.70
CA LYS A 231 -6.60 -13.79 20.44
C LYS A 231 -6.41 -12.32 20.73
N SER A 232 -5.75 -11.98 21.84
CA SER A 232 -5.43 -10.59 22.19
C SER A 232 -4.50 -9.96 21.14
N TYR A 233 -3.48 -10.68 20.71
CA TYR A 233 -2.54 -10.22 19.70
C TYR A 233 -3.20 -9.97 18.34
N VAL A 234 -4.10 -10.86 17.89
CA VAL A 234 -4.85 -10.69 16.64
C VAL A 234 -5.78 -9.47 16.72
N ARG A 235 -6.47 -9.26 17.85
CA ARG A 235 -7.32 -8.07 18.05
C ARG A 235 -6.53 -6.76 18.06
N ASP A 236 -5.31 -6.78 18.56
CA ASP A 236 -4.46 -5.58 18.59
C ASP A 236 -3.89 -5.23 17.21
N ILE A 237 -3.73 -6.22 16.32
CA ILE A 237 -3.35 -5.99 14.92
C ILE A 237 -4.54 -5.49 14.08
N ALA A 238 -5.76 -5.90 14.43
CA ALA A 238 -7.00 -5.53 13.71
C ALA A 238 -7.53 -4.12 14.05
N LYS A 239 -6.96 -3.43 15.06
CA LYS A 239 -7.26 -2.04 15.43
C LYS A 239 -6.39 -1.05 14.65
#